data_32d3439ce4a6bb00bbdd2297073af828
#
_entry.id   32d3439ce4a6bb00bbdd2297073af828
#
_cell.length_a   1.000
_cell.length_b   1.000
_cell.length_c   1.000
_cell.angle_alpha   90.00
_cell.angle_beta   90.00
_cell.angle_gamma   90.00
#
_symmetry.space_group_name_H-M   'P 1'
#
loop_
_entity.id
_entity.type
_entity.pdbx_description
1 polymer ?
#
loop_
_entity_poly.entity_id
_entity_poly.type
_entity_poly.pdbx_seq_one_letter_code
_entity_poly.pdbx_strand_id
1 'polypeptide(L)'
;GLRPDEIPDIQRQDRAPRQRGAVGSGFLISADGFVITNNHVVEGADQIQVTLNDRRVFDAEVVGLDEPSDIALLKLDAADLPFVEFGDSEAVRVGDWVLAIGSPFGLEFSAAAGIVSAKGRSVPGNSAYNYMAFIQTDVAINQGNSGGPLFNLEGDVVGINSQILSSTG
;
A
#
# COMPACT_ATOMS: atom_id res chain seq x y z
N GLY A 1 -38.15 -35.83 -25.42
CA GLY A 1 -37.34 -34.62 -25.63
C GLY A 1 -38.08 -33.44 -25.02
N LEU A 2 -37.51 -32.82 -24.01
CA LEU A 2 -38.03 -31.58 -23.40
C LEU A 2 -37.98 -30.46 -24.45
N ARG A 3 -39.03 -29.67 -24.53
CA ARG A 3 -39.11 -28.54 -25.45
C ARG A 3 -38.29 -27.37 -24.89
N PRO A 4 -37.69 -26.48 -25.73
CA PRO A 4 -36.87 -25.36 -25.29
C PRO A 4 -37.57 -24.32 -24.40
N ASP A 5 -38.91 -24.32 -24.41
CA ASP A 5 -39.78 -23.39 -23.70
C ASP A 5 -40.15 -23.85 -22.28
N GLU A 6 -39.71 -25.05 -21.87
CA GLU A 6 -39.96 -25.61 -20.53
C GLU A 6 -38.78 -25.45 -19.54
N ILE A 7 -37.73 -24.70 -19.90
CA ILE A 7 -36.63 -24.40 -18.99
C ILE A 7 -37.06 -23.21 -18.12
N PRO A 8 -37.19 -23.38 -16.78
CA PRO A 8 -37.49 -22.24 -15.91
C PRO A 8 -36.43 -21.18 -16.09
N ASP A 9 -36.88 -19.95 -16.30
CA ASP A 9 -36.02 -18.76 -16.33
C ASP A 9 -35.30 -18.69 -15.00
N ILE A 10 -34.02 -19.10 -14.98
CA ILE A 10 -33.14 -18.90 -13.84
C ILE A 10 -32.98 -17.39 -13.77
N GLN A 11 -33.77 -16.77 -12.89
CA GLN A 11 -33.62 -15.36 -12.56
C GLN A 11 -32.13 -15.09 -12.39
N ARG A 12 -31.56 -14.34 -13.35
CA ARG A 12 -30.28 -13.71 -13.19
C ARG A 12 -30.44 -12.78 -11.99
N GLN A 13 -30.08 -13.29 -10.81
CA GLN A 13 -29.84 -12.40 -9.69
C GLN A 13 -28.88 -11.36 -10.20
N ASP A 14 -29.34 -10.14 -10.26
CA ASP A 14 -28.50 -8.96 -10.49
C ASP A 14 -27.33 -9.06 -9.51
N ARG A 15 -26.21 -9.53 -10.04
CA ARG A 15 -24.95 -9.43 -9.30
C ARG A 15 -24.71 -7.94 -9.21
N ALA A 16 -24.87 -7.41 -8.01
CA ALA A 16 -24.40 -6.09 -7.67
C ALA A 16 -23.02 -5.89 -8.32
N PRO A 17 -22.74 -4.72 -8.90
CA PRO A 17 -21.44 -4.48 -9.53
C PRO A 17 -20.39 -4.81 -8.49
N ARG A 18 -19.52 -5.78 -8.80
CA ARG A 18 -18.36 -6.06 -8.00
C ARG A 18 -17.55 -4.77 -8.04
N GLN A 19 -17.58 -4.01 -6.95
CA GLN A 19 -16.65 -2.92 -6.74
C GLN A 19 -15.26 -3.52 -6.86
N ARG A 20 -14.61 -3.26 -7.99
CA ARG A 20 -13.17 -3.49 -8.14
C ARG A 20 -12.49 -2.39 -7.37
N GLY A 21 -12.45 -2.53 -6.05
CA GLY A 21 -11.64 -1.66 -5.22
C GLY A 21 -10.16 -1.88 -5.53
N ALA A 22 -9.38 -0.83 -5.57
CA ALA A 22 -7.93 -0.95 -5.50
C ALA A 22 -7.57 -1.60 -4.15
N VAL A 23 -6.57 -2.47 -4.14
CA VAL A 23 -6.06 -3.11 -2.93
C VAL A 23 -4.60 -2.68 -2.77
N GLY A 24 -4.26 -2.21 -1.59
CA GLY A 24 -2.91 -1.80 -1.24
C GLY A 24 -2.63 -2.05 0.22
N SER A 25 -1.48 -1.62 0.67
CA SER A 25 -1.04 -1.67 2.05
C SER A 25 -0.94 -0.26 2.64
N GLY A 26 -0.81 -0.19 3.94
CA GLY A 26 -0.53 1.02 4.69
C GLY A 26 0.01 0.65 6.06
N PHE A 27 0.33 1.65 6.85
CA PHE A 27 0.79 1.44 8.22
C PHE A 27 0.35 2.59 9.13
N LEU A 28 0.08 2.25 10.38
CA LEU A 28 -0.29 3.19 11.43
C LEU A 28 0.94 3.97 11.91
N ILE A 29 0.80 5.27 12.03
CA ILE A 29 1.86 6.19 12.50
C ILE A 29 1.53 6.83 13.85
N SER A 30 0.34 6.58 14.40
CA SER A 30 -0.07 7.09 15.70
C SER A 30 -1.12 6.20 16.34
N ALA A 31 -1.19 6.24 17.66
CA ALA A 31 -2.15 5.46 18.45
C ALA A 31 -3.61 5.89 18.24
N ASP A 32 -3.85 7.12 17.80
CA ASP A 32 -5.17 7.66 17.50
C ASP A 32 -5.65 7.40 16.06
N GLY A 33 -4.91 6.59 15.27
CA GLY A 33 -5.38 6.04 14.02
C GLY A 33 -5.00 6.79 12.75
N PHE A 34 -3.91 7.55 12.73
CA PHE A 34 -3.36 8.03 11.47
C PHE A 34 -2.64 6.90 10.73
N VAL A 35 -2.92 6.78 9.43
CA VAL A 35 -2.37 5.76 8.52
C VAL A 35 -1.73 6.42 7.33
N ILE A 36 -0.55 5.95 6.95
CA ILE A 36 0.08 6.30 5.68
C ILE A 36 -0.11 5.16 4.67
N THR A 37 -0.40 5.53 3.43
CA THR A 37 -0.43 4.67 2.24
C THR A 37 -0.02 5.48 1.01
N ASN A 38 -0.04 4.88 -0.18
CA ASN A 38 0.17 5.63 -1.42
C ASN A 38 -1.10 6.35 -1.89
N ASN A 39 -0.92 7.50 -2.56
CA ASN A 39 -2.01 8.25 -3.16
C ASN A 39 -2.74 7.42 -4.22
N HIS A 40 -2.03 6.73 -5.11
CA HIS A 40 -2.63 5.90 -6.16
C HIS A 40 -3.47 4.74 -5.62
N VAL A 41 -3.28 4.31 -4.36
CA VAL A 41 -4.08 3.25 -3.71
C VAL A 41 -5.48 3.75 -3.37
N VAL A 42 -5.61 5.03 -3.03
CA VAL A 42 -6.88 5.64 -2.59
C VAL A 42 -7.52 6.55 -3.63
N GLU A 43 -6.83 6.82 -4.72
CA GLU A 43 -7.29 7.70 -5.78
C GLU A 43 -8.60 7.21 -6.39
N GLY A 44 -9.60 8.10 -6.45
CA GLY A 44 -10.91 7.81 -7.01
C GLY A 44 -11.77 6.83 -6.21
N ALA A 45 -11.38 6.51 -4.98
CA ALA A 45 -12.18 5.66 -4.10
C ALA A 45 -13.34 6.46 -3.47
N ASP A 46 -14.57 5.96 -3.60
CA ASP A 46 -15.74 6.52 -2.91
C ASP A 46 -15.73 6.17 -1.42
N GLN A 47 -15.15 5.05 -1.05
CA GLN A 47 -15.03 4.56 0.32
C GLN A 47 -13.70 3.84 0.49
N ILE A 48 -13.03 4.10 1.61
CA ILE A 48 -11.77 3.48 1.98
C ILE A 48 -11.98 2.68 3.26
N GLN A 49 -11.58 1.41 3.22
CA GLN A 49 -11.58 0.56 4.40
C GLN A 49 -10.17 0.08 4.71
N VAL A 50 -9.81 0.14 5.98
CA VAL A 50 -8.53 -0.35 6.50
C VAL A 50 -8.78 -1.55 7.39
N THR A 51 -8.16 -2.67 7.03
CA THR A 51 -8.18 -3.89 7.84
C THR A 51 -6.85 -4.03 8.56
N LEU A 52 -6.90 -4.09 9.88
CA LEU A 52 -5.70 -4.30 10.71
C LEU A 52 -5.28 -5.77 10.73
N ASN A 53 -4.09 -6.03 11.26
CA ASN A 53 -3.55 -7.40 11.40
C ASN A 53 -4.38 -8.29 12.35
N ASP A 54 -5.11 -7.71 13.29
CA ASP A 54 -6.03 -8.40 14.21
C ASP A 54 -7.44 -8.58 13.62
N ARG A 55 -7.62 -8.24 12.32
CA ARG A 55 -8.86 -8.33 11.53
C ARG A 55 -9.93 -7.30 11.88
N ARG A 56 -9.65 -6.32 12.72
CA ARG A 56 -10.55 -5.17 12.87
C ARG A 56 -10.59 -4.38 11.57
N VAL A 57 -11.77 -3.94 11.19
CA VAL A 57 -12.00 -3.15 9.97
C VAL A 57 -12.53 -1.79 10.38
N PHE A 58 -11.95 -0.74 9.81
CA PHE A 58 -12.32 0.64 10.04
C PHE A 58 -12.59 1.32 8.70
N ASP A 59 -13.61 2.17 8.66
CA ASP A 59 -13.73 3.15 7.60
C ASP A 59 -12.67 4.23 7.83
N ALA A 60 -12.06 4.69 6.74
CA ALA A 60 -10.99 5.67 6.78
C ALA A 60 -11.37 6.94 6.04
N GLU A 61 -11.05 8.08 6.63
CA GLU A 61 -11.18 9.39 6.01
C GLU A 61 -9.84 9.84 5.42
N VAL A 62 -9.86 10.43 4.23
CA VAL A 62 -8.68 11.06 3.64
C VAL A 62 -8.45 12.40 4.31
N VAL A 63 -7.33 12.54 5.01
CA VAL A 63 -6.94 13.78 5.69
C VAL A 63 -6.03 14.63 4.81
N GLY A 64 -5.19 14.00 4.01
CA GLY A 64 -4.27 14.68 3.12
C GLY A 64 -3.79 13.78 1.99
N LEU A 65 -3.52 14.42 0.85
CA LEU A 65 -2.95 13.78 -0.34
C LEU A 65 -1.76 14.60 -0.79
N ASP A 66 -0.70 13.93 -1.16
CA ASP A 66 0.45 14.51 -1.85
C ASP A 66 0.73 13.69 -3.11
N GLU A 67 0.12 14.10 -4.21
CA GLU A 67 0.24 13.44 -5.51
C GLU A 67 1.69 13.39 -6.02
N PRO A 68 2.51 14.47 -5.88
CA PRO A 68 3.90 14.42 -6.31
C PRO A 68 4.74 13.36 -5.60
N SER A 69 4.52 13.11 -4.31
CA SER A 69 5.23 12.08 -3.54
C SER A 69 4.51 10.74 -3.50
N ASP A 70 3.32 10.65 -4.12
CA ASP A 70 2.46 9.49 -4.08
C ASP A 70 2.12 9.04 -2.64
N ILE A 71 1.85 10.00 -1.75
CA ILE A 71 1.51 9.75 -0.35
C ILE A 71 0.07 10.17 -0.06
N ALA A 72 -0.63 9.35 0.71
CA ALA A 72 -1.92 9.65 1.29
C ALA A 72 -1.88 9.47 2.81
N LEU A 73 -2.47 10.41 3.53
CA LEU A 73 -2.69 10.35 4.96
C LEU A 73 -4.18 10.09 5.22
N LEU A 74 -4.46 9.01 5.92
CA LEU A 74 -5.79 8.60 6.30
C LEU A 74 -5.98 8.71 7.82
N LYS A 75 -7.24 8.83 8.26
CA LYS A 75 -7.63 8.82 9.67
C LYS A 75 -8.70 7.77 9.92
N LEU A 76 -8.46 6.94 10.91
CA LEU A 76 -9.41 5.98 11.46
C LEU A 76 -10.06 6.56 12.72
N ASP A 77 -11.32 6.29 12.93
CA ASP A 77 -11.97 6.56 14.24
C ASP A 77 -11.64 5.41 15.20
N ALA A 78 -10.45 5.51 15.80
CA ALA A 78 -9.89 4.50 16.69
C ALA A 78 -8.90 5.12 17.68
N ALA A 79 -8.64 4.41 18.77
CA ALA A 79 -7.68 4.79 19.80
C ALA A 79 -6.88 3.57 20.26
N ASP A 80 -5.79 3.84 20.94
CA ASP A 80 -4.91 2.80 21.54
C ASP A 80 -4.41 1.77 20.53
N LEU A 81 -4.18 2.21 19.29
CA LEU A 81 -3.65 1.36 18.23
C LEU A 81 -2.12 1.25 18.33
N PRO A 82 -1.55 0.06 18.02
CA PRO A 82 -0.11 -0.06 17.82
C PRO A 82 0.29 0.70 16.56
N PHE A 83 1.39 1.40 16.60
CA PHE A 83 1.92 2.17 15.48
C PHE A 83 3.44 1.97 15.35
N VAL A 84 3.98 2.37 14.20
CA VAL A 84 5.41 2.26 13.90
C VAL A 84 6.12 3.57 14.18
N GLU A 85 7.42 3.48 14.46
CA GLU A 85 8.31 4.64 14.58
C GLU A 85 9.01 4.89 13.24
N PHE A 86 9.35 6.16 12.99
CA PHE A 86 10.14 6.54 11.82
C PHE A 86 11.62 6.55 12.16
N GLY A 87 12.41 5.89 11.31
CA GLY A 87 13.86 5.99 11.33
C GLY A 87 14.37 7.16 10.47
N ASP A 88 15.67 7.36 10.54
CA ASP A 88 16.36 8.34 9.70
C ASP A 88 16.72 7.74 8.34
N SER A 89 15.96 8.07 7.32
CA SER A 89 16.19 7.60 5.94
C SER A 89 17.51 8.15 5.36
N GLU A 90 18.03 9.27 5.86
CA GLU A 90 19.32 9.80 5.43
C GLU A 90 20.50 8.97 5.98
N ALA A 91 20.34 8.37 7.14
CA ALA A 91 21.35 7.49 7.73
C ALA A 91 21.46 6.12 7.02
N VAL A 92 20.43 5.71 6.27
CA VAL A 92 20.43 4.44 5.53
C VAL A 92 21.52 4.44 4.46
N ARG A 93 22.28 3.35 4.33
CA ARG A 93 23.39 3.22 3.40
C ARG A 93 23.15 2.11 2.37
N VAL A 94 23.80 2.22 1.24
CA VAL A 94 23.85 1.13 0.25
C VAL A 94 24.46 -0.11 0.90
N GLY A 95 23.79 -1.25 0.76
CA GLY A 95 24.14 -2.52 1.39
C GLY A 95 23.45 -2.79 2.73
N ASP A 96 22.77 -1.82 3.34
CA ASP A 96 21.99 -2.05 4.55
C ASP A 96 20.78 -2.95 4.25
N TRP A 97 20.50 -3.86 5.16
CA TRP A 97 19.34 -4.74 5.08
C TRP A 97 18.05 -3.97 5.33
N VAL A 98 17.04 -4.27 4.55
CA VAL A 98 15.69 -3.71 4.68
C VAL A 98 14.63 -4.79 4.52
N LEU A 99 13.46 -4.55 5.12
CA LEU A 99 12.33 -5.46 5.12
C LEU A 99 11.09 -4.69 4.66
N ALA A 100 10.52 -5.08 3.52
CA ALA A 100 9.22 -4.60 3.09
C ALA A 100 8.12 -5.49 3.65
N ILE A 101 7.09 -4.88 4.21
CA ILE A 101 5.88 -5.56 4.66
C ILE A 101 4.70 -5.02 3.88
N GLY A 102 3.82 -5.94 3.48
CA GLY A 102 2.59 -5.60 2.80
C GLY A 102 1.53 -6.67 2.97
N SER A 103 0.34 -6.41 2.47
CA SER A 103 -0.76 -7.37 2.45
C SER A 103 -1.25 -7.54 1.01
N PRO A 104 -0.51 -8.29 0.16
CA PRO A 104 -0.96 -8.56 -1.18
C PRO A 104 -2.31 -9.27 -1.11
N PHE A 105 -3.28 -8.76 -1.89
CA PHE A 105 -4.66 -9.26 -1.95
C PHE A 105 -5.50 -9.07 -0.68
N GLY A 106 -5.03 -8.35 0.35
CA GLY A 106 -5.79 -8.04 1.57
C GLY A 106 -6.10 -9.24 2.47
N LEU A 107 -5.47 -10.39 2.25
CA LEU A 107 -5.78 -11.62 2.96
C LEU A 107 -4.66 -12.11 3.89
N GLU A 108 -3.41 -11.86 3.52
CA GLU A 108 -2.25 -12.32 4.27
C GLU A 108 -1.14 -11.27 4.24
N PHE A 109 -0.42 -11.14 5.35
CA PHE A 109 0.78 -10.33 5.39
C PHE A 109 1.92 -11.06 4.69
N SER A 110 2.64 -10.34 3.86
CA SER A 110 3.89 -10.81 3.27
C SER A 110 5.05 -9.93 3.70
N ALA A 111 6.18 -10.55 3.91
CA ALA A 111 7.43 -9.87 4.18
C ALA A 111 8.46 -10.28 3.13
N ALA A 112 9.17 -9.30 2.60
CA ALA A 112 10.27 -9.52 1.67
C ALA A 112 11.50 -8.77 2.17
N ALA A 113 12.62 -9.46 2.30
CA ALA A 113 13.88 -8.87 2.73
C ALA A 113 14.81 -8.66 1.53
N GLY A 114 15.62 -7.64 1.62
CA GLY A 114 16.65 -7.32 0.63
C GLY A 114 17.61 -6.29 1.17
N ILE A 115 18.36 -5.66 0.29
CA ILE A 115 19.31 -4.61 0.63
C ILE A 115 19.00 -3.32 -0.13
N VAL A 116 19.49 -2.22 0.41
CA VAL A 116 19.52 -0.95 -0.30
C VAL A 116 20.54 -1.04 -1.41
N SER A 117 20.11 -0.89 -2.66
CA SER A 117 20.95 -0.98 -3.86
C SER A 117 21.49 0.39 -4.28
N ALA A 118 20.72 1.46 -4.07
CA ALA A 118 21.12 2.85 -4.35
C ALA A 118 20.26 3.84 -3.56
N LYS A 119 20.73 5.07 -3.41
CA LYS A 119 20.02 6.21 -2.82
C LYS A 119 20.09 7.42 -3.72
N GLY A 120 19.09 8.30 -3.60
CA GLY A 120 19.08 9.61 -4.24
C GLY A 120 18.98 9.59 -5.77
N ARG A 121 18.52 8.48 -6.36
CA ARG A 121 18.30 8.41 -7.81
C ARG A 121 17.01 9.14 -8.18
N SER A 122 17.15 10.11 -9.07
CA SER A 122 15.99 10.67 -9.78
C SER A 122 15.52 9.67 -10.84
N VAL A 123 14.22 9.52 -11.00
CA VAL A 123 13.65 8.70 -12.08
C VAL A 123 13.72 9.53 -13.38
N PRO A 124 14.49 9.10 -14.40
CA PRO A 124 14.58 9.83 -15.67
C PRO A 124 13.22 9.89 -16.36
N GLY A 125 12.84 11.06 -16.81
CA GLY A 125 11.67 11.26 -17.67
C GLY A 125 10.39 11.72 -16.99
N ASN A 126 10.35 11.86 -15.67
CA ASN A 126 9.20 12.42 -14.98
C ASN A 126 9.64 13.54 -14.02
N SER A 127 9.35 14.78 -14.40
CA SER A 127 9.72 15.98 -13.62
C SER A 127 9.02 16.06 -12.26
N ALA A 128 7.90 15.36 -12.06
CA ALA A 128 7.20 15.31 -10.77
C ALA A 128 8.01 14.59 -9.69
N TYR A 129 8.87 13.65 -10.08
CA TYR A 129 9.71 12.87 -9.16
C TYR A 129 11.11 13.45 -8.92
N ASN A 130 11.44 14.61 -9.50
CA ASN A 130 12.78 15.22 -9.37
C ASN A 130 13.13 15.68 -7.95
N TYR A 131 12.15 15.77 -7.07
CA TYR A 131 12.32 16.20 -5.67
C TYR A 131 12.28 15.04 -4.67
N MET A 132 12.01 13.82 -5.11
CA MET A 132 11.95 12.67 -4.21
C MET A 132 13.29 11.95 -4.14
N ALA A 133 13.78 11.74 -2.91
CA ALA A 133 14.95 10.91 -2.65
C ALA A 133 14.51 9.44 -2.60
N PHE A 134 14.56 8.74 -3.74
CA PHE A 134 14.23 7.32 -3.77
C PHE A 134 15.32 6.47 -3.12
N ILE A 135 14.89 5.52 -2.28
CA ILE A 135 15.69 4.39 -1.84
C ILE A 135 15.42 3.24 -2.79
N GLN A 136 16.42 2.87 -3.60
CA GLN A 136 16.32 1.69 -4.45
C GLN A 136 16.72 0.46 -3.66
N THR A 137 15.92 -0.60 -3.74
CA THR A 137 16.20 -1.89 -3.08
C THR A 137 16.02 -3.04 -4.07
N ASP A 138 16.56 -4.21 -3.75
CA ASP A 138 16.29 -5.47 -4.44
C ASP A 138 15.18 -6.28 -3.77
N VAL A 139 14.47 -5.67 -2.82
CA VAL A 139 13.28 -6.26 -2.21
C VAL A 139 12.21 -6.51 -3.28
N ALA A 140 11.64 -7.70 -3.28
CA ALA A 140 10.55 -8.03 -4.19
C ALA A 140 9.29 -7.21 -3.85
N ILE A 141 8.99 -6.21 -4.67
CA ILE A 141 7.76 -5.43 -4.58
C ILE A 141 6.75 -6.00 -5.59
N ASN A 142 5.63 -6.47 -5.07
CA ASN A 142 4.52 -7.02 -5.86
C ASN A 142 3.25 -6.18 -5.65
N GLN A 143 2.26 -6.41 -6.48
CA GLN A 143 0.92 -5.83 -6.29
C GLN A 143 0.41 -6.13 -4.88
N GLY A 144 0.01 -5.09 -4.14
CA GLY A 144 -0.44 -5.18 -2.75
C GLY A 144 0.60 -4.75 -1.70
N ASN A 145 1.90 -4.69 -2.03
CA ASN A 145 2.91 -4.13 -1.13
C ASN A 145 2.95 -2.59 -1.18
N SER A 146 2.41 -1.98 -2.24
CA SER A 146 2.35 -0.52 -2.39
C SER A 146 1.64 0.13 -1.21
N GLY A 147 2.25 1.17 -0.65
CA GLY A 147 1.81 1.87 0.56
C GLY A 147 2.28 1.25 1.86
N GLY A 148 2.80 0.03 1.84
CA GLY A 148 3.37 -0.62 3.02
C GLY A 148 4.73 -0.05 3.44
N PRO A 149 5.16 -0.31 4.69
CA PRO A 149 6.40 0.20 5.23
C PRO A 149 7.62 -0.57 4.72
N LEU A 150 8.73 0.15 4.59
CA LEU A 150 10.08 -0.40 4.45
C LEU A 150 10.82 -0.17 5.75
N PHE A 151 11.17 -1.25 6.45
CA PHE A 151 11.86 -1.21 7.74
C PHE A 151 13.36 -1.38 7.60
N ASN A 152 14.11 -0.74 8.52
CA ASN A 152 15.49 -1.10 8.81
C ASN A 152 15.56 -2.31 9.78
N LEU A 153 16.76 -2.71 10.19
CA LEU A 153 16.95 -3.81 11.14
C LEU A 153 16.58 -3.45 12.59
N GLU A 154 16.48 -2.18 12.91
CA GLU A 154 16.05 -1.67 14.20
C GLU A 154 14.53 -1.73 14.36
N GLY A 155 13.80 -1.93 13.25
CA GLY A 155 12.34 -1.97 13.21
C GLY A 155 11.68 -0.61 12.97
N ASP A 156 12.46 0.37 12.54
CA ASP A 156 11.97 1.70 12.21
C ASP A 156 11.68 1.80 10.71
N VAL A 157 10.65 2.57 10.36
CA VAL A 157 10.28 2.81 8.97
C VAL A 157 11.23 3.83 8.34
N VAL A 158 11.91 3.43 7.29
CA VAL A 158 12.85 4.27 6.52
C VAL A 158 12.35 4.60 5.12
N GLY A 159 11.21 4.04 4.72
CA GLY A 159 10.60 4.31 3.42
C GLY A 159 9.20 3.74 3.30
N ILE A 160 8.55 4.11 2.20
CA ILE A 160 7.24 3.62 1.82
C ILE A 160 7.40 2.85 0.51
N ASN A 161 6.88 1.62 0.46
CA ASN A 161 6.92 0.82 -0.76
C ASN A 161 6.00 1.46 -1.80
N SER A 162 6.55 1.85 -2.93
CA SER A 162 5.79 2.31 -4.08
C SER A 162 6.10 1.41 -5.27
N GLN A 163 5.07 1.05 -6.03
CA GLN A 163 5.25 0.28 -7.24
C GLN A 163 5.91 1.17 -8.30
N ILE A 164 7.22 1.09 -8.41
CA ILE A 164 7.93 1.71 -9.51
C ILE A 164 7.68 0.85 -10.75
N LEU A 165 7.24 1.49 -11.83
CA LEU A 165 7.12 0.90 -13.16
C LEU A 165 8.50 0.39 -13.59
N SER A 166 8.77 -0.89 -13.37
CA SER A 166 9.86 -1.58 -14.03
C SER A 166 9.37 -1.98 -15.43
N SER A 167 10.00 -1.47 -16.47
CA SER A 167 9.75 -1.88 -17.86
C SER A 167 10.37 -3.25 -18.19
N THR A 168 11.02 -3.88 -17.23
CA THR A 168 11.77 -5.15 -17.40
C THR A 168 11.46 -6.11 -16.27
N GLY A 169 10.20 -6.46 -16.07
CA GLY A 169 9.78 -7.63 -15.31
C GLY A 169 10.52 -7.92 -14.00
#